data_4e797bc968ada72b28fb1898009bef76
#
_entry.id   4e797bc968ada72b28fb1898009bef76
#
_cell.length_a   1.000
_cell.length_b   1.000
_cell.length_c   1.000
_cell.angle_alpha   90.00
_cell.angle_beta   90.00
_cell.angle_gamma   90.00
#
_symmetry.space_group_name_H-M   'P 1'
#
loop_
_entity.id
_entity.type
_entity.pdbx_description
1 polymer ?
#
loop_
_entity_poly.entity_id
_entity_poly.type
_entity_poly.pdbx_seq_one_letter_code
_entity_poly.pdbx_strand_id
1 'polypeptide(L)'
;LKVLSISSSDSVVIKFNRLIYFYNLRIISSADSTLITQEKYSDSTITITWDDTLLSNDTLTVYLDSALAYNSLFVSDTLKFFSYLWGDLNNDRDLTVEDILQFNRLWPDIDLGPFKGLPPHIRPRIDGQANLTDLTSFAKMWQWRYFNLSFDTLDNAYRTHGGLSLEGRGSNIT
;
A
#
# COMPACT_ATOMS: atom_id res chain seq x y z
N LEU A 1 9.30 1.32 18.15
CA LEU A 1 8.72 0.75 16.93
C LEU A 1 9.42 1.39 15.75
N LYS A 2 10.19 0.62 15.00
CA LYS A 2 10.85 1.16 13.80
C LYS A 2 9.92 0.87 12.62
N VAL A 3 9.23 1.87 12.16
CA VAL A 3 8.45 1.80 10.91
C VAL A 3 9.45 1.83 9.77
N LEU A 4 9.59 0.74 9.05
CA LEU A 4 10.38 0.67 7.82
C LEU A 4 9.39 0.70 6.65
N SER A 5 9.55 1.68 5.79
CA SER A 5 8.85 1.71 4.50
C SER A 5 9.51 0.69 3.58
N ILE A 6 8.76 -0.30 3.09
CA ILE A 6 9.25 -1.27 2.13
C ILE A 6 8.91 -0.76 0.73
N SER A 7 9.87 -0.15 0.08
CA SER A 7 9.62 0.48 -1.22
C SER A 7 9.80 -0.42 -2.43
N SER A 8 10.65 -1.39 -2.36
CA SER A 8 10.97 -2.24 -3.52
C SER A 8 11.72 -3.50 -3.11
N SER A 9 11.79 -3.79 -1.81
CA SER A 9 12.49 -5.00 -1.40
C SER A 9 11.53 -6.17 -1.37
N ASP A 10 11.91 -7.25 -2.03
CA ASP A 10 11.20 -8.53 -2.03
C ASP A 10 11.41 -9.28 -0.72
N SER A 11 11.97 -8.62 0.29
CA SER A 11 12.33 -9.28 1.54
C SER A 11 12.42 -8.35 2.75
N VAL A 12 12.17 -8.92 3.92
CA VAL A 12 12.45 -8.33 5.23
C VAL A 12 13.50 -9.16 5.93
N VAL A 13 14.51 -8.52 6.51
CA VAL A 13 15.55 -9.19 7.29
C VAL A 13 15.47 -8.77 8.76
N ILE A 14 15.19 -9.73 9.63
CA ILE A 14 15.21 -9.57 11.09
C ILE A 14 16.58 -10.01 11.57
N LYS A 15 17.34 -9.09 12.19
CA LYS A 15 18.67 -9.39 12.73
C LYS A 15 18.62 -9.41 14.25
N PHE A 16 19.21 -10.45 14.81
CA PHE A 16 19.40 -10.60 16.25
C PHE A 16 20.86 -10.31 16.60
N ASN A 17 21.10 -9.77 17.77
CA ASN A 17 22.44 -9.54 18.29
C ASN A 17 23.09 -10.80 18.89
N ARG A 18 22.41 -11.93 18.82
CA ARG A 18 22.84 -13.24 19.33
C ARG A 18 22.37 -14.35 18.40
N LEU A 19 23.01 -15.51 18.51
CA LEU A 19 22.54 -16.75 17.87
C LEU A 19 21.19 -17.14 18.42
N ILE A 20 20.28 -17.52 17.53
CA ILE A 20 18.98 -18.08 17.87
C ILE A 20 18.93 -19.55 17.47
N TYR A 21 18.29 -20.38 18.27
CA TYR A 21 18.16 -21.82 18.01
C TYR A 21 16.78 -22.22 17.54
N PHE A 22 15.80 -21.44 17.96
CA PHE A 22 14.40 -21.70 17.64
C PHE A 22 13.68 -20.38 17.50
N TYR A 23 12.75 -20.31 16.59
CA TYR A 23 11.81 -19.20 16.47
C TYR A 23 10.45 -19.70 16.02
N ASN A 24 9.42 -18.95 16.37
CA ASN A 24 8.08 -19.07 15.86
C ASN A 24 7.65 -17.69 15.33
N LEU A 25 7.29 -17.64 14.05
CA LEU A 25 7.02 -16.40 13.35
C LEU A 25 5.71 -16.55 12.59
N ARG A 26 4.91 -15.50 12.61
CA ARG A 26 3.65 -15.43 11.89
C ARG A 26 3.55 -14.09 11.17
N ILE A 27 3.14 -14.12 9.91
CA ILE A 27 3.08 -12.97 9.04
C ILE A 27 1.64 -12.78 8.56
N ILE A 28 1.14 -11.56 8.70
CA ILE A 28 -0.23 -11.20 8.31
C ILE A 28 -0.18 -9.92 7.48
N SER A 29 -0.70 -9.99 6.27
CA SER A 29 -1.03 -8.84 5.44
C SER A 29 -2.45 -8.37 5.76
N SER A 30 -2.67 -7.06 5.81
CA SER A 30 -3.99 -6.48 6.06
C SER A 30 -4.90 -6.53 4.83
N ALA A 31 -4.33 -6.56 3.64
CA ALA A 31 -5.04 -6.47 2.38
C ALA A 31 -4.93 -7.74 1.52
N ASP A 32 -3.93 -8.59 1.74
CA ASP A 32 -3.66 -9.78 0.95
C ASP A 32 -3.67 -11.06 1.78
N SER A 33 -4.82 -11.71 1.85
CA SER A 33 -4.96 -13.01 2.53
C SER A 33 -4.28 -14.18 1.77
N THR A 34 -3.81 -13.93 0.55
CA THR A 34 -3.19 -14.95 -0.31
C THR A 34 -1.67 -14.80 -0.38
N LEU A 35 -1.10 -13.84 0.35
CA LEU A 35 0.34 -13.61 0.37
C LEU A 35 1.07 -14.85 0.88
N ILE A 36 1.90 -15.43 0.03
CA ILE A 36 2.76 -16.55 0.37
C ILE A 36 4.13 -16.00 0.75
N THR A 37 4.60 -16.38 1.92
CA THR A 37 5.91 -15.99 2.42
C THR A 37 6.82 -17.19 2.57
N GLN A 38 8.11 -16.97 2.34
CA GLN A 38 9.16 -17.96 2.59
C GLN A 38 10.14 -17.40 3.61
N GLU A 39 10.57 -18.27 4.52
CA GLU A 39 11.50 -17.92 5.57
C GLU A 39 12.83 -18.62 5.37
N LYS A 40 13.91 -17.88 5.49
CA LYS A 40 15.27 -18.41 5.50
C LYS A 40 15.95 -17.98 6.79
N TYR A 41 16.37 -18.96 7.54
CA TYR A 41 17.11 -18.77 8.79
C TYR A 41 18.62 -18.92 8.58
N SER A 42 19.38 -18.08 9.23
CA SER A 42 20.84 -18.19 9.34
C SER A 42 21.30 -17.63 10.69
N ASP A 43 21.74 -18.48 11.58
CA ASP A 43 22.35 -18.19 12.90
C ASP A 43 21.68 -17.06 13.72
N SER A 44 21.78 -15.84 13.28
CA SER A 44 21.24 -14.64 13.95
C SER A 44 20.34 -13.80 13.05
N THR A 45 19.91 -14.34 11.90
CA THR A 45 19.05 -13.62 10.96
C THR A 45 17.89 -14.48 10.50
N ILE A 46 16.72 -13.87 10.38
CA ILE A 46 15.56 -14.44 9.69
C ILE A 46 15.30 -13.54 8.49
N THR A 47 15.37 -14.11 7.30
CA THR A 47 14.98 -13.42 6.05
C THR A 47 13.62 -13.92 5.62
N ILE A 48 12.68 -13.02 5.45
CA ILE A 48 11.33 -13.27 4.99
C ILE A 48 11.24 -12.75 3.56
N THR A 49 10.87 -13.59 2.62
CA THR A 49 10.60 -13.24 1.23
C THR A 49 9.15 -13.55 0.88
N TRP A 50 8.62 -12.93 -0.13
CA TRP A 50 7.27 -13.19 -0.66
C TRP A 50 7.34 -13.49 -2.16
N ASP A 51 6.32 -14.18 -2.63
CA ASP A 51 6.26 -14.74 -3.98
C ASP A 51 5.80 -13.73 -5.04
N ASP A 52 5.20 -12.61 -4.62
CA ASP A 52 4.72 -11.56 -5.52
C ASP A 52 4.89 -10.18 -4.85
N THR A 53 4.80 -9.10 -5.63
CA THR A 53 4.85 -7.73 -5.10
C THR A 53 3.76 -7.48 -4.06
N LEU A 54 4.09 -6.79 -2.98
CA LEU A 54 3.09 -6.39 -1.99
C LEU A 54 2.01 -5.50 -2.61
N LEU A 55 0.81 -5.60 -2.08
CA LEU A 55 -0.25 -4.68 -2.47
C LEU A 55 0.06 -3.26 -2.02
N SER A 56 -0.36 -2.30 -2.82
CA SER A 56 -0.33 -0.88 -2.46
C SER A 56 -1.14 -0.61 -1.19
N ASN A 57 -0.66 0.29 -0.35
CA ASN A 57 -1.32 0.71 0.89
C ASN A 57 -1.66 -0.44 1.84
N ASP A 58 -0.82 -1.46 1.88
CA ASP A 58 -0.97 -2.62 2.77
C ASP A 58 -0.13 -2.47 4.04
N THR A 59 -0.56 -3.16 5.08
CA THR A 59 0.20 -3.29 6.33
C THR A 59 0.57 -4.75 6.54
N LEU A 60 1.86 -5.03 6.46
CA LEU A 60 2.42 -6.32 6.80
C LEU A 60 2.80 -6.34 8.28
N THR A 61 2.17 -7.22 9.05
CA THR A 61 2.47 -7.41 10.47
C THR A 61 3.20 -8.73 10.66
N VAL A 62 4.41 -8.65 11.19
CA VAL A 62 5.24 -9.80 11.52
C VAL A 62 5.22 -9.98 13.03
N TYR A 63 4.65 -11.07 13.47
CA TYR A 63 4.65 -11.49 14.88
C TYR A 63 5.78 -12.46 15.10
N LEU A 64 6.78 -12.07 15.86
CA LEU A 64 7.75 -12.97 16.44
C LEU A 64 7.17 -13.48 17.75
N ASP A 65 6.44 -14.59 17.72
CA ASP A 65 5.75 -15.13 18.89
C ASP A 65 6.76 -15.65 19.92
N SER A 66 7.88 -16.22 19.45
CA SER A 66 9.02 -16.58 20.30
C SER A 66 10.29 -16.73 19.50
N ALA A 67 11.40 -16.29 20.06
CA ALA A 67 12.74 -16.65 19.61
C ALA A 67 13.59 -17.02 20.82
N LEU A 68 14.26 -18.15 20.77
CA LEU A 68 15.15 -18.63 21.84
C LEU A 68 16.59 -18.35 21.47
N ALA A 69 17.22 -17.47 22.22
CA ALA A 69 18.63 -17.16 22.09
C ALA A 69 19.52 -18.16 22.87
N TYR A 70 20.82 -18.16 22.56
CA TYR A 70 21.85 -19.07 23.11
C TYR A 70 21.88 -19.20 24.64
N ASN A 71 21.45 -18.24 25.39
CA ASN A 71 21.42 -18.29 26.86
C ASN A 71 20.01 -18.44 27.43
N SER A 72 19.16 -19.17 26.76
CA SER A 72 17.77 -19.46 27.18
C SER A 72 16.90 -18.21 27.38
N LEU A 73 17.25 -17.10 26.72
CA LEU A 73 16.46 -15.89 26.74
C LEU A 73 15.39 -15.99 25.64
N PHE A 74 14.13 -15.93 26.02
CA PHE A 74 13.03 -15.80 25.08
C PHE A 74 12.79 -14.34 24.73
N VAL A 75 12.59 -14.08 23.44
CA VAL A 75 12.23 -12.77 22.92
C VAL A 75 10.95 -12.93 22.09
N SER A 76 9.99 -12.04 22.31
CA SER A 76 8.82 -11.88 21.46
C SER A 76 8.70 -10.42 21.04
N ASP A 77 8.28 -10.17 19.83
CA ASP A 77 8.10 -8.80 19.30
C ASP A 77 7.07 -8.78 18.16
N THR A 78 6.57 -7.60 17.85
CA THR A 78 5.67 -7.38 16.72
C THR A 78 6.20 -6.23 15.89
N LEU A 79 6.46 -6.51 14.63
CA LEU A 79 6.96 -5.54 13.66
C LEU A 79 5.84 -5.22 12.66
N LYS A 80 5.66 -3.94 12.34
CA LYS A 80 4.74 -3.49 11.31
C LYS A 80 5.49 -2.79 10.20
N PHE A 81 5.20 -3.18 8.98
CA PHE A 81 5.72 -2.59 7.76
C PHE A 81 4.55 -2.09 6.93
N PHE A 82 4.74 -0.97 6.28
CA PHE A 82 3.75 -0.40 5.38
C PHE A 82 4.30 -0.42 3.97
N SER A 83 3.51 -0.92 3.03
CA SER A 83 3.81 -0.78 1.62
C SER A 83 3.52 0.65 1.15
N TYR A 84 4.08 1.03 0.01
CA TYR A 84 3.79 2.34 -0.59
C TYR A 84 2.32 2.47 -0.97
N LEU A 85 1.84 3.69 -0.87
CA LEU A 85 0.64 4.09 -1.58
C LEU A 85 1.03 4.36 -3.04
N TRP A 86 0.51 3.55 -3.96
CA TRP A 86 0.87 3.66 -5.37
C TRP A 86 0.40 4.97 -5.97
N GLY A 87 1.28 5.71 -6.61
CA GLY A 87 1.01 7.06 -7.12
C GLY A 87 1.37 8.19 -6.15
N ASP A 88 1.70 7.87 -4.90
CA ASP A 88 2.32 8.81 -3.96
C ASP A 88 3.80 8.99 -4.34
N LEU A 89 4.08 10.04 -5.07
CA LEU A 89 5.40 10.30 -5.66
C LEU A 89 6.30 11.14 -4.76
N ASN A 90 5.71 11.82 -3.77
CA ASN A 90 6.45 12.61 -2.78
C ASN A 90 6.68 11.86 -1.46
N ASN A 91 6.07 10.67 -1.29
CA ASN A 91 6.16 9.80 -0.12
C ASN A 91 5.59 10.42 1.17
N ASP A 92 4.54 11.23 1.06
CA ASP A 92 3.84 11.81 2.21
C ASP A 92 2.66 10.93 2.71
N ARG A 93 2.39 9.81 2.04
CA ARG A 93 1.33 8.83 2.28
C ARG A 93 -0.07 9.33 1.94
N ASP A 94 -0.15 10.32 1.11
CA ASP A 94 -1.40 10.78 0.54
C ASP A 94 -1.28 10.91 -0.99
N LEU A 95 -2.40 11.09 -1.68
CA LEU A 95 -2.41 11.43 -3.09
C LEU A 95 -2.97 12.84 -3.23
N THR A 96 -2.08 13.76 -3.54
CA THR A 96 -2.36 15.19 -3.55
C THR A 96 -1.98 15.84 -4.88
N VAL A 97 -2.24 17.12 -5.03
CA VAL A 97 -1.84 17.89 -6.23
C VAL A 97 -0.33 17.84 -6.45
N GLU A 98 0.45 17.71 -5.38
CA GLU A 98 1.89 17.57 -5.44
C GLU A 98 2.31 16.34 -6.24
N ASP A 99 1.58 15.23 -6.13
CA ASP A 99 1.87 14.00 -6.88
C ASP A 99 1.54 14.17 -8.36
N ILE A 100 0.47 14.89 -8.71
CA ILE A 100 0.20 15.26 -10.11
C ILE A 100 1.35 16.09 -10.68
N LEU A 101 1.83 17.08 -9.92
CA LEU A 101 2.94 17.92 -10.35
C LEU A 101 4.21 17.11 -10.52
N GLN A 102 4.48 16.15 -9.62
CA GLN A 102 5.62 15.24 -9.73
C GLN A 102 5.44 14.27 -10.91
N PHE A 103 4.26 13.69 -11.09
CA PHE A 103 3.97 12.84 -12.25
C PHE A 103 4.27 13.58 -13.55
N ASN A 104 3.78 14.81 -13.69
CA ASN A 104 4.02 15.62 -14.88
C ASN A 104 5.51 15.96 -15.10
N ARG A 105 6.28 16.13 -14.02
CA ARG A 105 7.73 16.40 -14.11
C ARG A 105 8.54 15.15 -14.51
N LEU A 106 8.07 13.97 -14.05
CA LEU A 106 8.72 12.69 -14.31
C LEU A 106 8.31 12.09 -15.66
N TRP A 107 7.25 12.60 -16.28
CA TRP A 107 6.82 12.14 -17.60
C TRP A 107 7.84 12.55 -18.68
N PRO A 108 8.27 11.67 -19.59
CA PRO A 108 7.81 10.30 -19.85
C PRO A 108 8.67 9.19 -19.21
N ASP A 109 9.39 9.47 -18.14
CA ASP A 109 10.33 8.52 -17.53
C ASP A 109 9.71 7.72 -16.37
N ILE A 110 8.44 7.96 -16.05
CA ILE A 110 7.75 7.28 -14.96
C ILE A 110 6.95 6.08 -15.46
N ASP A 111 7.13 4.93 -14.81
CA ASP A 111 6.41 3.68 -15.07
C ASP A 111 5.60 3.30 -13.82
N LEU A 112 4.28 3.43 -13.90
CA LEU A 112 3.32 3.14 -12.84
C LEU A 112 2.33 2.04 -13.21
N GLY A 113 2.44 1.45 -14.36
CA GLY A 113 1.44 0.53 -14.85
C GLY A 113 1.95 -0.56 -15.77
N PRO A 114 1.08 -1.49 -16.09
CA PRO A 114 -0.29 -1.68 -15.56
C PRO A 114 -0.32 -2.15 -14.11
N PHE A 115 -1.52 -2.34 -13.54
CA PHE A 115 -1.71 -2.96 -12.24
C PHE A 115 -2.89 -3.95 -12.24
N LYS A 116 -2.91 -4.83 -11.23
CA LYS A 116 -4.04 -5.71 -10.92
C LYS A 116 -4.68 -5.31 -9.60
N GLY A 117 -5.98 -5.59 -9.46
CA GLY A 117 -6.74 -5.30 -8.24
C GLY A 117 -7.51 -3.99 -8.31
N LEU A 118 -8.02 -3.58 -7.17
CA LEU A 118 -8.81 -2.36 -7.01
C LEU A 118 -8.10 -1.40 -6.05
N PRO A 119 -8.07 -0.11 -6.35
CA PRO A 119 -7.53 0.88 -5.44
C PRO A 119 -8.19 0.83 -4.06
N PRO A 120 -7.43 1.03 -2.96
CA PRO A 120 -6.00 1.36 -2.92
C PRO A 120 -5.09 0.13 -2.99
N HIS A 121 -5.64 -1.07 -2.83
CA HIS A 121 -4.90 -2.33 -2.71
C HIS A 121 -4.65 -2.94 -4.08
N ILE A 122 -3.89 -2.23 -4.89
CA ILE A 122 -3.48 -2.70 -6.21
C ILE A 122 -2.11 -3.38 -6.14
N ARG A 123 -1.87 -4.29 -7.09
CA ARG A 123 -0.58 -4.94 -7.30
C ARG A 123 0.05 -4.39 -8.57
N PRO A 124 1.12 -3.60 -8.47
CA PRO A 124 1.79 -3.05 -9.63
C PRO A 124 2.37 -4.15 -10.54
N ARG A 125 2.35 -3.90 -11.84
CA ARG A 125 2.91 -4.76 -12.89
C ARG A 125 3.68 -3.86 -13.86
N ILE A 126 4.78 -3.31 -13.37
CA ILE A 126 5.67 -2.41 -14.13
C ILE A 126 6.13 -3.12 -15.40
N ASP A 127 5.92 -2.49 -16.58
CA ASP A 127 6.24 -3.09 -17.88
C ASP A 127 7.47 -2.49 -18.57
N GLY A 128 8.11 -1.50 -17.95
CA GLY A 128 9.29 -0.81 -18.46
C GLY A 128 8.98 0.20 -19.55
N GLN A 129 7.71 0.57 -19.75
CA GLN A 129 7.26 1.49 -20.79
C GLN A 129 6.43 2.62 -20.21
N ALA A 130 6.94 3.83 -20.26
CA ALA A 130 6.15 5.01 -19.90
C ALA A 130 5.14 5.34 -21.02
N ASN A 131 3.87 5.12 -20.77
CA ASN A 131 2.79 5.28 -21.74
C ASN A 131 1.44 5.65 -21.09
N LEU A 132 0.36 5.63 -21.85
CA LEU A 132 -0.98 5.98 -21.34
C LEU A 132 -1.49 5.02 -20.25
N THR A 133 -0.92 3.83 -20.14
CA THR A 133 -1.29 2.88 -19.08
C THR A 133 -0.86 3.42 -17.70
N ASP A 134 0.29 4.08 -17.63
CA ASP A 134 0.80 4.70 -16.41
C ASP A 134 -0.07 5.87 -15.96
N LEU A 135 -0.43 6.73 -16.93
CA LEU A 135 -1.37 7.81 -16.66
C LEU A 135 -2.72 7.28 -16.18
N THR A 136 -3.22 6.20 -16.80
CA THR A 136 -4.47 5.57 -16.40
C THR A 136 -4.36 4.95 -15.00
N SER A 137 -3.22 4.34 -14.68
CA SER A 137 -2.92 3.76 -13.37
C SER A 137 -2.90 4.83 -12.29
N PHE A 138 -2.18 5.93 -12.54
CA PHE A 138 -2.16 7.08 -11.65
C PHE A 138 -3.56 7.68 -11.46
N ALA A 139 -4.30 7.92 -12.56
CA ALA A 139 -5.63 8.49 -12.53
C ALA A 139 -6.63 7.64 -11.72
N LYS A 140 -6.55 6.30 -11.79
CA LYS A 140 -7.41 5.41 -11.01
C LYS A 140 -7.11 5.50 -9.51
N MET A 141 -5.85 5.57 -9.11
CA MET A 141 -5.47 5.76 -7.71
C MET A 141 -5.92 7.13 -7.21
N TRP A 142 -5.70 8.18 -8.02
CA TRP A 142 -6.18 9.52 -7.74
C TRP A 142 -7.71 9.56 -7.58
N GLN A 143 -8.43 8.95 -8.51
CA GLN A 143 -9.89 8.88 -8.49
C GLN A 143 -10.40 8.18 -7.22
N TRP A 144 -9.77 7.07 -6.81
CA TRP A 144 -10.08 6.41 -5.57
C TRP A 144 -9.94 7.36 -4.37
N ARG A 145 -8.84 8.10 -4.28
CA ARG A 145 -8.56 9.01 -3.17
C ARG A 145 -9.64 10.09 -3.05
N TYR A 146 -10.03 10.68 -4.16
CA TYR A 146 -10.99 11.76 -4.17
C TYR A 146 -12.45 11.29 -4.09
N PHE A 147 -12.82 10.20 -4.73
CA PHE A 147 -14.17 9.68 -4.61
C PHE A 147 -14.48 9.18 -3.19
N ASN A 148 -13.56 8.54 -2.51
CA ASN A 148 -13.77 8.15 -1.11
C ASN A 148 -13.94 9.35 -0.17
N LEU A 149 -13.29 10.48 -0.46
CA LEU A 149 -13.48 11.72 0.29
C LEU A 149 -14.75 12.46 -0.10
N SER A 150 -15.13 12.42 -1.40
CA SER A 150 -16.26 13.19 -1.89
C SER A 150 -17.61 12.53 -1.63
N PHE A 151 -17.71 11.21 -1.58
CA PHE A 151 -18.99 10.55 -1.25
C PHE A 151 -19.43 10.89 0.18
N ASP A 152 -18.55 10.86 1.16
CA ASP A 152 -18.87 11.26 2.52
C ASP A 152 -19.17 12.76 2.65
N THR A 153 -18.45 13.61 1.92
CA THR A 153 -18.70 15.06 1.92
C THR A 153 -19.90 15.45 1.09
N LEU A 154 -20.17 14.81 -0.04
CA LEU A 154 -21.38 15.06 -0.82
C LEU A 154 -22.64 14.55 -0.12
N ASP A 155 -22.60 13.37 0.48
CA ASP A 155 -23.74 12.82 1.22
C ASP A 155 -24.06 13.68 2.46
N ASN A 156 -23.02 14.19 3.13
CA ASN A 156 -23.19 15.16 4.22
C ASN A 156 -23.67 16.53 3.74
N ALA A 157 -23.21 17.03 2.59
CA ALA A 157 -23.68 18.27 2.00
C ALA A 157 -25.14 18.15 1.53
N TYR A 158 -25.52 17.00 0.97
CA TYR A 158 -26.92 16.71 0.63
C TYR A 158 -27.84 16.63 1.85
N ARG A 159 -27.38 16.01 2.92
CA ARG A 159 -28.12 15.87 4.18
C ARG A 159 -28.22 17.18 4.98
N THR A 160 -27.21 18.04 4.90
CA THR A 160 -27.15 19.29 5.68
C THR A 160 -27.76 20.49 4.95
N HIS A 161 -27.84 20.47 3.61
CA HIS A 161 -28.26 21.63 2.81
C HIS A 161 -29.56 21.39 2.02
N GLY A 162 -30.31 20.33 2.34
CA GLY A 162 -31.57 20.01 1.66
C GLY A 162 -31.39 20.01 0.16
N GLY A 163 -31.33 18.81 -0.43
CA GLY A 163 -30.95 18.59 -1.82
C GLY A 163 -31.40 19.67 -2.77
N LEU A 164 -30.49 20.11 -3.61
CA LEU A 164 -30.82 20.92 -4.78
C LEU A 164 -31.81 20.12 -5.64
N SER A 165 -33.11 20.41 -5.51
CA SER A 165 -34.07 19.87 -6.42
C SER A 165 -33.83 20.54 -7.77
N LEU A 166 -33.37 19.79 -8.72
CA LEU A 166 -33.40 20.17 -10.12
C LEU A 166 -34.87 20.08 -10.58
N GLU A 167 -35.68 21.05 -10.18
CA GLU A 167 -36.95 21.29 -10.84
C GLU A 167 -36.64 21.79 -12.25
N GLY A 168 -36.68 20.86 -13.18
CA GLY A 168 -36.69 21.18 -14.59
C GLY A 168 -37.92 22.02 -14.86
N ARG A 169 -37.76 23.32 -15.05
CA ARG A 169 -38.78 24.15 -15.73
C ARG A 169 -38.95 23.62 -17.15
N GLY A 170 -39.94 22.78 -17.30
CA GLY A 170 -40.48 22.51 -18.62
C GLY A 170 -41.01 23.80 -19.21
N SER A 171 -40.34 24.36 -20.20
CA SER A 171 -40.88 25.41 -21.04
C SER A 171 -41.99 24.81 -21.90
N ASN A 172 -43.24 25.07 -21.56
CA ASN A 172 -44.36 24.90 -22.48
C ASN A 172 -44.13 25.85 -23.65
N ILE A 173 -43.80 25.27 -24.80
CA ILE A 173 -43.92 25.95 -26.10
C ILE A 173 -45.30 25.59 -26.62
N THR A 174 -46.21 26.53 -26.60
CA THR A 174 -47.41 26.57 -27.41
C THR A 174 -47.09 27.12 -28.78
#